data_e00c5d0d957fd37e67b9c33995980aea
#
_entry.id   e00c5d0d957fd37e67b9c33995980aea
#
_cell.length_a   1.000
_cell.length_b   1.000
_cell.length_c   1.000
_cell.angle_alpha   90.00
_cell.angle_beta   90.00
_cell.angle_gamma   90.00
#
_symmetry.space_group_name_H-M   'P 1'
#
loop_
_entity.id
_entity.type
_entity.pdbx_description
1 polymer ?
#
loop_
_entity_poly.entity_id
_entity_poly.type
_entity_poly.pdbx_seq_one_letter_code
_entity_poly.pdbx_strand_id
1 'polypeptide(L)'
;MTVLTATQAREQLFELTRKSVKGHMPIKIRAKAGDVVLISEEDYESLLETLELLSTPGLRESIREAKADIKAGRTRSLEEIFGK
;
A
#
# COMPACT_ATOMS: atom_id res chain seq x y z
N MET A 1 -11.40 -6.88 -9.68
CA MET A 1 -10.59 -6.87 -8.42
C MET A 1 -10.99 -8.06 -7.56
N THR A 2 -10.02 -8.78 -7.03
CA THR A 2 -10.27 -9.88 -6.11
C THR A 2 -10.77 -9.33 -4.78
N VAL A 3 -11.81 -9.95 -4.22
CA VAL A 3 -12.40 -9.54 -2.96
C VAL A 3 -12.33 -10.71 -1.97
N LEU A 4 -11.76 -10.46 -0.80
CA LEU A 4 -11.62 -11.47 0.26
C LEU A 4 -12.10 -10.89 1.59
N THR A 5 -12.49 -11.76 2.52
CA THR A 5 -12.72 -11.34 3.89
C THR A 5 -11.37 -11.21 4.61
N ALA A 6 -11.35 -10.51 5.73
CA ALA A 6 -10.13 -10.38 6.54
C ALA A 6 -9.57 -11.74 6.97
N THR A 7 -10.45 -12.68 7.31
CA THR A 7 -10.05 -14.03 7.69
C THR A 7 -9.35 -14.75 6.54
N GLN A 8 -9.95 -14.69 5.34
CA GLN A 8 -9.36 -15.30 4.14
C GLN A 8 -8.02 -14.65 3.80
N ALA A 9 -7.96 -13.33 3.89
CA ALA A 9 -6.72 -12.60 3.60
C ALA A 9 -5.61 -12.98 4.58
N ARG A 10 -5.93 -13.11 5.86
CA ARG A 10 -4.96 -13.53 6.87
C ARG A 10 -4.38 -14.92 6.56
N GLU A 11 -5.23 -15.84 6.16
CA GLU A 11 -4.80 -17.21 5.84
C GLU A 11 -3.91 -17.28 4.61
N GLN A 12 -4.07 -16.34 3.68
CA GLN A 12 -3.37 -16.34 2.40
C GLN A 12 -2.40 -15.16 2.27
N LEU A 13 -1.99 -14.56 3.37
CA LEU A 13 -1.26 -13.29 3.33
C LEU A 13 0.01 -13.33 2.47
N PHE A 14 0.83 -14.36 2.62
CA PHE A 14 2.06 -14.48 1.83
C PHE A 14 1.77 -14.59 0.34
N GLU A 15 0.76 -15.35 -0.02
CA GLU A 15 0.37 -15.52 -1.41
C GLU A 15 -0.19 -14.21 -1.98
N LEU A 16 -1.02 -13.51 -1.21
CA LEU A 16 -1.60 -12.23 -1.62
C LEU A 16 -0.52 -11.17 -1.80
N THR A 17 0.45 -11.14 -0.90
CA THR A 17 1.56 -10.20 -1.00
C THR A 17 2.35 -10.45 -2.28
N ARG A 18 2.64 -11.70 -2.57
CA ARG A 18 3.35 -12.07 -3.79
C ARG A 18 2.57 -11.67 -5.04
N LYS A 19 1.28 -11.95 -5.08
CA LYS A 19 0.42 -11.57 -6.21
C LYS A 19 0.36 -10.07 -6.41
N SER A 20 0.27 -9.31 -5.33
CA SER A 20 0.24 -7.85 -5.41
C SER A 20 1.56 -7.28 -5.94
N VAL A 21 2.68 -7.82 -5.50
CA VAL A 21 3.99 -7.34 -5.93
C VAL A 21 4.33 -7.77 -7.35
N LYS A 22 4.23 -9.05 -7.64
CA LYS A 22 4.63 -9.59 -8.95
C LYS A 22 3.58 -9.40 -10.03
N GLY A 23 2.31 -9.52 -9.66
CA GLY A 23 1.21 -9.42 -10.62
C GLY A 23 0.56 -8.05 -10.69
N HIS A 24 0.99 -7.12 -9.87
CA HIS A 24 0.38 -5.78 -9.78
C HIS A 24 -1.14 -5.85 -9.60
N MET A 25 -1.59 -6.78 -8.75
CA MET A 25 -3.01 -7.04 -8.53
C MET A 25 -3.50 -6.39 -7.25
N PRO A 26 -4.40 -5.39 -7.35
CA PRO A 26 -5.06 -4.87 -6.16
C PRO A 26 -6.04 -5.91 -5.60
N ILE A 27 -6.09 -6.03 -4.29
CA ILE A 27 -6.95 -6.99 -3.61
C ILE A 27 -7.77 -6.25 -2.58
N LYS A 28 -9.10 -6.36 -2.67
CA LYS A 28 -9.99 -5.74 -1.70
C LYS A 28 -10.20 -6.68 -0.53
N ILE A 29 -10.03 -6.17 0.68
CA ILE A 29 -10.21 -6.94 1.91
C ILE A 29 -11.35 -6.31 2.70
N ARG A 30 -12.38 -7.10 2.98
CA ARG A 30 -13.53 -6.68 3.78
C ARG A 30 -13.29 -7.02 5.24
N ALA A 31 -13.45 -6.02 6.09
CA ALA A 31 -13.29 -6.17 7.53
C ALA A 31 -14.40 -5.41 8.26
N LYS A 32 -14.58 -5.72 9.54
CA LYS A 32 -15.62 -5.07 10.35
C LYS A 32 -15.42 -3.57 10.47
N ALA A 33 -14.17 -3.14 10.58
CA ALA A 33 -13.85 -1.72 10.72
C ALA A 33 -14.00 -0.94 9.42
N GLY A 34 -14.06 -1.63 8.29
CA GLY A 34 -14.15 -1.02 6.98
C GLY A 34 -13.33 -1.82 5.98
N ASP A 35 -13.52 -1.52 4.71
CA ASP A 35 -12.81 -2.22 3.65
C ASP A 35 -11.46 -1.54 3.37
N VAL A 36 -10.47 -2.34 3.02
CA VAL A 36 -9.15 -1.85 2.64
C VAL A 36 -8.72 -2.45 1.31
N VAL A 37 -7.73 -1.85 0.69
CA VAL A 37 -7.16 -2.38 -0.56
C VAL A 37 -5.69 -2.67 -0.33
N LEU A 38 -5.27 -3.89 -0.65
CA LEU A 38 -3.88 -4.30 -0.60
C LEU A 38 -3.27 -4.11 -1.98
N ILE A 39 -2.23 -3.28 -2.07
CA ILE A 39 -1.49 -3.06 -3.32
C ILE A 39 0.00 -3.06 -2.99
N SER A 40 0.84 -3.25 -4.00
CA SER A 40 2.27 -3.16 -3.79
C SER A 40 2.67 -1.72 -3.48
N GLU A 41 3.74 -1.54 -2.73
CA GLU A 41 4.27 -0.20 -2.43
C GLU A 41 4.68 0.51 -3.71
N GLU A 42 5.25 -0.22 -4.66
CA GLU A 42 5.62 0.31 -5.96
C GLU A 42 4.42 0.89 -6.70
N ASP A 43 3.31 0.16 -6.72
CA ASP A 43 2.09 0.63 -7.39
C ASP A 43 1.51 1.85 -6.68
N TYR A 44 1.57 1.87 -5.36
CA TYR A 44 1.10 2.99 -4.58
C TYR A 44 1.93 4.24 -4.87
N GLU A 45 3.25 4.11 -4.91
CA GLU A 45 4.14 5.23 -5.26
C GLU A 45 3.87 5.75 -6.67
N SER A 46 3.66 4.85 -7.62
CA SER A 46 3.34 5.24 -9.01
C SER A 46 2.03 6.02 -9.07
N LEU A 47 1.03 5.59 -8.31
CA LEU A 47 -0.24 6.27 -8.25
C LEU A 47 -0.08 7.68 -7.69
N LEU A 48 0.69 7.84 -6.62
CA LEU A 48 0.97 9.13 -6.01
C LEU A 48 1.71 10.06 -6.98
N GLU A 49 2.68 9.55 -7.73
CA GLU A 49 3.41 10.33 -8.70
C GLU A 49 2.51 10.83 -9.83
N THR A 50 1.61 9.99 -10.30
CA THR A 50 0.62 10.37 -11.32
C THR A 50 -0.29 11.48 -10.79
N LEU A 51 -0.77 11.33 -9.57
CA LEU A 51 -1.62 12.34 -8.95
C LEU A 51 -0.86 13.66 -8.75
N GLU A 52 0.40 13.59 -8.40
CA GLU A 52 1.23 14.78 -8.23
C GLU A 52 1.34 15.58 -9.52
N LEU A 53 1.54 14.89 -10.64
CA LEU A 53 1.63 15.54 -11.95
C LEU A 53 0.33 16.21 -12.37
N LEU A 54 -0.81 15.68 -11.94
CA LEU A 54 -2.12 16.16 -12.32
C LEU A 54 -2.76 17.10 -11.31
N SER A 55 -2.11 17.33 -10.17
CA SER A 55 -2.73 18.00 -9.05
C SER A 55 -2.39 19.49 -8.96
N THR A 56 -3.24 20.20 -8.20
CA THR A 56 -3.00 21.59 -7.82
C THR A 56 -1.91 21.66 -6.76
N PRO A 57 -1.30 22.85 -6.53
CA PRO A 57 -0.22 22.99 -5.54
C PRO A 57 -0.53 22.46 -4.14
N GLY A 58 -1.74 22.72 -3.62
CA GLY A 58 -2.09 22.25 -2.29
C GLY A 58 -2.14 20.73 -2.18
N LEU A 59 -2.67 20.08 -3.22
CA LEU A 59 -2.72 18.63 -3.26
C LEU A 59 -1.33 18.02 -3.41
N ARG A 60 -0.43 18.72 -4.13
CA ARG A 60 0.95 18.26 -4.28
C ARG A 60 1.66 18.14 -2.95
N GLU A 61 1.43 19.07 -2.04
CA GLU A 61 2.04 19.00 -0.70
C GLU A 61 1.56 17.77 0.06
N SER A 62 0.26 17.49 0.01
CA SER A 62 -0.29 16.29 0.64
C SER A 62 0.32 15.02 0.07
N ILE A 63 0.50 14.97 -1.23
CA ILE A 63 1.10 13.82 -1.90
C ILE A 63 2.57 13.66 -1.51
N ARG A 64 3.30 14.76 -1.41
CA ARG A 64 4.70 14.72 -0.98
C ARG A 64 4.84 14.20 0.44
N GLU A 65 3.93 14.59 1.33
CA GLU A 65 3.88 14.08 2.68
C GLU A 65 3.63 12.57 2.69
N ALA A 66 2.69 12.09 1.88
CA ALA A 66 2.40 10.68 1.76
C ALA A 66 3.63 9.89 1.28
N LYS A 67 4.35 10.43 0.29
CA LYS A 67 5.57 9.80 -0.24
C LYS A 67 6.67 9.77 0.82
N ALA A 68 6.81 10.84 1.58
CA ALA A 68 7.78 10.91 2.67
C ALA A 68 7.46 9.89 3.76
N ASP A 69 6.17 9.73 4.09
CA ASP A 69 5.73 8.76 5.08
C ASP A 69 6.05 7.32 4.64
N ILE A 70 5.90 7.01 3.36
CA ILE A 70 6.26 5.70 2.82
C ILE A 70 7.74 5.44 3.02
N LYS A 71 8.58 6.39 2.68
CA LYS A 71 10.04 6.24 2.85
C LYS A 71 10.42 6.07 4.30
N ALA A 72 9.83 6.87 5.19
CA ALA A 72 10.09 6.78 6.63
C ALA A 72 9.61 5.44 7.18
N GLY A 73 8.42 5.01 6.77
CA GLY A 73 7.86 3.74 7.19
C GLY A 73 8.68 2.54 6.72
N ARG A 74 9.19 2.62 5.50
CA ARG A 74 10.04 1.57 4.94
C ARG A 74 11.32 1.41 5.76
N THR A 75 11.99 2.51 6.08
CA THR A 75 13.20 2.50 6.89
C THR A 75 12.93 2.01 8.30
N ARG A 76 11.83 2.50 8.88
CA ARG A 76 11.44 2.13 10.24
C ARG A 76 11.10 0.65 10.34
N SER A 77 10.38 0.13 9.35
CA SER A 77 10.01 -1.30 9.31
C SER A 77 11.23 -2.20 9.30
N LEU A 78 12.24 -1.84 8.52
CA LEU A 78 13.47 -2.61 8.46
C LEU A 78 14.20 -2.59 9.81
N GLU A 79 14.24 -1.46 10.47
CA GLU A 79 14.84 -1.35 11.80
C GLU A 79 14.09 -2.17 12.84
N GLU A 80 12.77 -2.14 12.81
CA GLU A 80 11.94 -2.90 13.74
C GLU A 80 12.10 -4.41 13.55
N ILE A 81 12.24 -4.86 12.33
CA ILE A 81 12.35 -6.29 12.01
C ILE A 81 13.77 -6.80 12.20
N PHE A 82 14.77 -6.03 11.79
CA PHE A 82 16.17 -6.47 11.75
C PHE A 82 17.08 -5.78 12.75
N GLY A 83 16.65 -4.66 13.31
CA GLY A 83 17.47 -3.83 14.17
C GLY A 83 17.46 -4.22 15.63
N LYS A 84 16.87 -5.33 15.94
CA LYS A 84 16.80 -5.78 17.33
C LYS A 84 17.89 -6.79 17.64
#